data_c73ff99af00b4b2256208bd103fb2f57
#
_entry.id   c73ff99af00b4b2256208bd103fb2f57
#
_cell.length_a   1.000
_cell.length_b   1.000
_cell.length_c   1.000
_cell.angle_alpha   90.00
_cell.angle_beta   90.00
_cell.angle_gamma   90.00
#
_symmetry.space_group_name_H-M   'P 1'
#
loop_
_entity.id
_entity.type
_entity.pdbx_description
1 polymer ?
#
loop_
_entity_poly.entity_id
_entity_poly.type
_entity_poly.pdbx_seq_one_letter_code
_entity_poly.pdbx_strand_id
1 'polypeptide(L)'
;MKTFRLLTALTLGTLLWGCAESGKKAEGPFYTDIESRAQLHDWFRYAPERPIVVSGHRGGMVTGYPENCIESFEKTLSMMPSFFEIDPRLTKDSVIVLMHDATIDRTTTGTGKVSDYTFEELQQFFLKDREGNVTPYKIPTLEECIVWSRGKTILNLDIKDVHSSSVGI
;
A
#
# COMPACT_ATOMS: atom_id res chain seq x y z
N MET A 1 32.20 68.44 1.49
CA MET A 1 32.13 67.09 2.01
C MET A 1 30.66 66.78 2.32
N LYS A 2 29.99 66.01 1.50
CA LYS A 2 28.59 65.63 1.67
C LYS A 2 28.55 64.14 1.97
N THR A 3 28.15 63.76 3.20
CA THR A 3 27.99 62.35 3.66
C THR A 3 26.69 61.85 3.17
N PHE A 4 26.72 60.75 2.35
CA PHE A 4 25.58 59.99 1.91
C PHE A 4 25.28 58.92 2.97
N ARG A 5 24.09 58.98 3.58
CA ARG A 5 23.57 57.91 4.44
C ARG A 5 22.80 56.90 3.59
N LEU A 6 23.30 55.70 3.53
CA LEU A 6 22.65 54.56 2.88
C LEU A 6 21.61 53.97 3.86
N LEU A 7 20.33 54.07 3.52
CA LEU A 7 19.24 53.39 4.22
C LEU A 7 19.09 51.99 3.60
N THR A 8 19.48 50.95 4.34
CA THR A 8 19.16 49.58 3.96
C THR A 8 17.76 49.23 4.50
N ALA A 9 16.80 49.10 3.60
CA ALA A 9 15.47 48.56 3.90
C ALA A 9 15.55 47.02 3.93
N LEU A 10 15.36 46.46 5.11
CA LEU A 10 15.27 45.03 5.32
C LEU A 10 13.82 44.60 5.04
N THR A 11 13.53 44.07 3.86
CA THR A 11 12.24 43.48 3.53
C THR A 11 12.18 42.05 4.11
N LEU A 12 11.41 41.88 5.17
CA LEU A 12 11.10 40.60 5.75
C LEU A 12 10.10 39.87 4.83
N GLY A 13 10.60 39.00 3.96
CA GLY A 13 9.77 38.15 3.12
C GLY A 13 9.18 37.04 3.95
N THR A 14 7.88 37.13 4.25
CA THR A 14 7.11 36.01 4.79
C THR A 14 6.92 34.96 3.70
N LEU A 15 7.68 33.86 3.76
CA LEU A 15 7.43 32.65 3.00
C LEU A 15 6.14 32.00 3.54
N LEU A 16 5.04 32.27 2.88
CA LEU A 16 3.83 31.45 3.01
C LEU A 16 4.09 30.13 2.28
N TRP A 17 4.40 29.10 3.05
CA TRP A 17 4.43 27.72 2.56
C TRP A 17 3.00 27.26 2.38
N GLY A 18 2.45 27.52 1.22
CA GLY A 18 1.17 26.98 0.78
C GLY A 18 1.36 25.53 0.38
N CYS A 19 1.16 24.60 1.31
CA CYS A 19 0.86 23.22 0.97
C CYS A 19 -0.56 23.15 0.38
N ALA A 20 -0.66 23.37 -0.93
CA ALA A 20 -1.79 22.93 -1.74
C ALA A 20 -1.23 22.03 -2.84
N GLU A 21 -0.82 20.81 -2.46
CA GLU A 21 -0.80 19.74 -3.45
C GLU A 21 -2.27 19.46 -3.81
N SER A 22 -2.72 20.07 -4.90
CA SER A 22 -3.89 19.56 -5.62
C SER A 22 -3.48 18.20 -6.19
N GLY A 23 -3.65 17.14 -5.39
CA GLY A 23 -3.34 15.78 -5.80
C GLY A 23 -4.12 15.49 -7.07
N LYS A 24 -3.43 15.28 -8.19
CA LYS A 24 -4.06 14.69 -9.37
C LYS A 24 -4.68 13.39 -8.93
N LYS A 25 -5.99 13.20 -9.23
CA LYS A 25 -6.64 11.89 -9.04
C LYS A 25 -5.82 10.84 -9.76
N ALA A 26 -5.61 9.68 -9.11
CA ALA A 26 -5.01 8.54 -9.77
C ALA A 26 -5.90 8.13 -10.95
N GLU A 27 -5.31 7.92 -12.12
CA GLU A 27 -6.04 7.58 -13.34
C GLU A 27 -5.67 6.17 -13.78
N GLY A 28 -6.67 5.33 -13.99
CA GLY A 28 -6.52 3.98 -14.49
C GLY A 28 -7.88 3.42 -14.92
N PRO A 29 -7.91 2.43 -15.82
CA PRO A 29 -9.15 1.97 -16.45
C PRO A 29 -10.15 1.40 -15.45
N PHE A 30 -9.69 0.91 -14.30
CA PHE A 30 -10.52 0.26 -13.29
C PHE A 30 -10.30 0.82 -11.89
N TYR A 31 -9.75 2.02 -11.77
CA TYR A 31 -9.57 2.67 -10.48
C TYR A 31 -10.90 3.13 -9.90
N THR A 32 -11.05 2.95 -8.60
CA THR A 32 -12.24 3.33 -7.84
C THR A 32 -11.85 4.27 -6.72
N ASP A 33 -12.28 5.52 -6.81
CA ASP A 33 -12.03 6.54 -5.81
C ASP A 33 -13.23 6.62 -4.85
N ILE A 34 -13.04 6.13 -3.62
CA ILE A 34 -14.05 6.10 -2.58
C ILE A 34 -13.61 7.03 -1.45
N GLU A 35 -14.33 8.14 -1.30
CA GLU A 35 -13.99 9.20 -0.34
C GLU A 35 -14.87 9.16 0.93
N SER A 36 -15.92 8.31 0.95
CA SER A 36 -16.83 8.24 2.07
C SER A 36 -17.39 6.84 2.33
N ARG A 37 -17.83 6.62 3.58
CA ARG A 37 -18.52 5.38 3.96
C ARG A 37 -19.79 5.13 3.14
N ALA A 38 -20.52 6.18 2.80
CA ALA A 38 -21.72 6.06 1.97
C ALA A 38 -21.40 5.57 0.56
N GLN A 39 -20.34 6.10 -0.06
CA GLN A 39 -19.84 5.62 -1.35
C GLN A 39 -19.35 4.17 -1.27
N LEU A 40 -18.66 3.78 -0.18
CA LEU A 40 -18.23 2.41 0.04
C LEU A 40 -19.43 1.45 0.11
N HIS A 41 -20.46 1.79 0.88
CA HIS A 41 -21.70 1.00 0.96
C HIS A 41 -22.40 0.90 -0.39
N ASP A 42 -22.49 2.01 -1.12
CA ASP A 42 -23.09 2.01 -2.45
C ASP A 42 -22.26 1.17 -3.43
N TRP A 43 -20.94 1.24 -3.38
CA TRP A 43 -20.05 0.48 -4.25
C TRP A 43 -20.24 -1.03 -4.12
N PHE A 44 -20.46 -1.56 -2.91
CA PHE A 44 -20.77 -2.97 -2.65
C PHE A 44 -22.22 -3.35 -2.89
N ARG A 45 -23.13 -2.37 -3.14
CA ARG A 45 -24.54 -2.67 -3.39
C ARG A 45 -24.70 -3.32 -4.76
N TYR A 46 -25.43 -4.44 -4.79
CA TYR A 46 -25.79 -5.06 -6.07
C TYR A 46 -26.63 -4.12 -6.95
N ALA A 47 -26.23 -3.96 -8.21
CA ALA A 47 -27.00 -3.31 -9.26
C ALA A 47 -26.73 -4.04 -10.60
N PRO A 48 -27.80 -4.37 -11.36
CA PRO A 48 -27.67 -5.19 -12.58
C PRO A 48 -26.73 -4.60 -13.65
N GLU A 49 -26.62 -3.26 -13.69
CA GLU A 49 -25.83 -2.52 -14.69
C GLU A 49 -24.36 -2.33 -14.26
N ARG A 50 -24.00 -2.70 -13.02
CA ARG A 50 -22.63 -2.54 -12.53
C ARG A 50 -21.73 -3.66 -13.03
N PRO A 51 -20.46 -3.36 -13.33
CA PRO A 51 -19.50 -4.40 -13.65
C PRO A 51 -19.29 -5.32 -12.44
N ILE A 52 -18.99 -6.58 -12.74
CA ILE A 52 -18.56 -7.53 -11.69
C ILE A 52 -17.24 -7.04 -11.10
N VAL A 53 -17.19 -6.94 -9.79
CA VAL A 53 -15.97 -6.58 -9.06
C VAL A 53 -15.39 -7.85 -8.44
N VAL A 54 -14.09 -8.06 -8.62
CA VAL A 54 -13.39 -9.27 -8.17
C VAL A 54 -12.62 -8.96 -6.88
N SER A 55 -12.69 -9.87 -5.91
CA SER A 55 -11.77 -9.87 -4.77
C SER A 55 -10.46 -10.53 -5.20
N GLY A 56 -9.42 -9.73 -5.37
CA GLY A 56 -8.08 -10.22 -5.65
C GLY A 56 -7.44 -10.77 -4.37
N HIS A 57 -7.58 -12.09 -4.13
CA HIS A 57 -6.94 -12.78 -3.01
C HIS A 57 -5.42 -12.61 -3.11
N ARG A 58 -4.82 -11.89 -2.14
CA ARG A 58 -3.40 -11.51 -2.08
C ARG A 58 -2.87 -10.81 -3.34
N GLY A 59 -3.75 -10.13 -4.10
CA GLY A 59 -3.37 -9.44 -5.32
C GLY A 59 -3.81 -10.09 -6.64
N GLY A 60 -4.48 -11.28 -6.60
CA GLY A 60 -5.03 -11.94 -7.78
C GLY A 60 -4.12 -12.97 -8.45
N MET A 61 -2.94 -13.24 -7.92
CA MET A 61 -2.03 -14.35 -8.29
C MET A 61 -1.72 -14.46 -9.79
N VAL A 62 -1.39 -13.34 -10.43
CA VAL A 62 -0.97 -13.33 -11.84
C VAL A 62 0.46 -13.85 -11.95
N THR A 63 0.73 -14.72 -12.94
CA THR A 63 2.10 -15.25 -13.18
C THR A 63 3.12 -14.14 -13.37
N GLY A 64 4.28 -14.26 -12.72
CA GLY A 64 5.33 -13.25 -12.68
C GLY A 64 5.10 -12.13 -11.66
N TYR A 65 3.97 -12.17 -10.93
CA TYR A 65 3.63 -11.20 -9.89
C TYR A 65 3.39 -11.91 -8.55
N PRO A 66 4.20 -11.62 -7.50
CA PRO A 66 4.06 -12.25 -6.20
C PRO A 66 2.74 -11.92 -5.49
N GLU A 67 2.32 -12.79 -4.58
CA GLU A 67 1.23 -12.47 -3.65
C GLU A 67 1.63 -11.34 -2.69
N ASN A 68 0.65 -10.59 -2.18
CA ASN A 68 0.85 -9.51 -1.20
C ASN A 68 1.89 -8.45 -1.67
N CYS A 69 1.84 -8.07 -2.94
CA CYS A 69 2.79 -7.18 -3.59
C CYS A 69 2.05 -6.08 -4.35
N ILE A 70 2.49 -4.83 -4.23
CA ILE A 70 1.84 -3.67 -4.86
C ILE A 70 1.79 -3.83 -6.39
N GLU A 71 2.83 -4.37 -6.99
CA GLU A 71 2.91 -4.59 -8.44
C GLU A 71 1.88 -5.62 -8.92
N SER A 72 1.57 -6.62 -8.07
CA SER A 72 0.49 -7.58 -8.33
C SER A 72 -0.88 -6.91 -8.30
N PHE A 73 -1.12 -6.01 -7.34
CA PHE A 73 -2.35 -5.24 -7.26
C PHE A 73 -2.53 -4.34 -8.49
N GLU A 74 -1.48 -3.60 -8.86
CA GLU A 74 -1.49 -2.74 -10.04
C GLU A 74 -1.73 -3.54 -11.32
N LYS A 75 -1.08 -4.70 -11.45
CA LYS A 75 -1.27 -5.61 -12.58
C LYS A 75 -2.72 -6.07 -12.70
N THR A 76 -3.33 -6.48 -11.59
CA THR A 76 -4.72 -6.94 -11.58
C THR A 76 -5.69 -5.80 -11.92
N LEU A 77 -5.50 -4.59 -11.36
CA LEU A 77 -6.29 -3.41 -11.70
C LEU A 77 -6.13 -2.97 -13.16
N SER A 78 -5.03 -3.30 -13.81
CA SER A 78 -4.88 -3.04 -15.25
C SER A 78 -5.77 -3.94 -16.11
N MET A 79 -6.30 -5.03 -15.56
CA MET A 79 -7.08 -6.04 -16.28
C MET A 79 -8.57 -6.02 -15.94
N MET A 80 -8.93 -5.72 -14.68
CA MET A 80 -10.33 -5.78 -14.22
C MET A 80 -10.58 -4.94 -12.95
N PRO A 81 -11.83 -4.50 -12.73
CA PRO A 81 -12.22 -3.86 -11.47
C PRO A 81 -12.02 -4.83 -10.30
N SER A 82 -11.21 -4.44 -9.32
CA SER A 82 -10.87 -5.32 -8.20
C SER A 82 -10.71 -4.53 -6.90
N PHE A 83 -10.98 -5.19 -5.78
CA PHE A 83 -10.46 -4.86 -4.47
C PHE A 83 -9.54 -5.99 -4.00
N PHE A 84 -8.69 -5.74 -3.01
CA PHE A 84 -7.69 -6.73 -2.62
C PHE A 84 -7.86 -7.15 -1.16
N GLU A 85 -7.84 -8.44 -0.94
CA GLU A 85 -7.58 -9.02 0.36
C GLU A 85 -6.05 -9.10 0.53
N ILE A 86 -5.55 -8.68 1.71
CA ILE A 86 -4.14 -8.58 2.03
C ILE A 86 -3.87 -9.05 3.47
N ASP A 87 -2.66 -9.53 3.73
CA ASP A 87 -2.28 -10.21 4.96
C ASP A 87 -1.25 -9.42 5.80
N PRO A 88 -1.66 -8.49 6.68
CA PRO A 88 -0.73 -7.76 7.54
C PRO A 88 -0.10 -8.65 8.61
N ARG A 89 1.24 -8.53 8.82
CA ARG A 89 2.03 -9.12 9.90
C ARG A 89 3.03 -8.14 10.48
N LEU A 90 3.40 -8.36 11.75
CA LEU A 90 4.40 -7.57 12.45
C LEU A 90 5.80 -8.15 12.26
N THR A 91 6.75 -7.28 11.98
CA THR A 91 8.19 -7.54 12.03
C THR A 91 8.71 -7.43 13.47
N LYS A 92 9.97 -7.79 13.69
CA LYS A 92 10.68 -7.67 14.97
C LYS A 92 10.68 -6.23 15.53
N ASP A 93 10.79 -5.24 14.64
CA ASP A 93 10.81 -3.81 14.98
C ASP A 93 9.41 -3.15 14.89
N SER A 94 8.35 -4.00 14.88
CA SER A 94 6.93 -3.56 14.89
C SER A 94 6.50 -2.78 13.64
N VAL A 95 7.18 -2.94 12.52
CA VAL A 95 6.69 -2.48 11.20
C VAL A 95 5.66 -3.49 10.69
N ILE A 96 4.54 -3.02 10.16
CA ILE A 96 3.52 -3.89 9.56
C ILE A 96 3.85 -4.09 8.09
N VAL A 97 4.11 -5.34 7.71
CA VAL A 97 4.38 -5.78 6.34
C VAL A 97 3.26 -6.68 5.80
N LEU A 98 3.22 -6.90 4.49
CA LEU A 98 2.27 -7.86 3.91
C LEU A 98 2.93 -9.22 3.71
N MET A 99 2.43 -10.23 4.44
CA MET A 99 2.90 -11.61 4.36
C MET A 99 1.84 -12.57 4.89
N HIS A 100 1.42 -13.54 4.09
CA HIS A 100 0.41 -14.52 4.56
C HIS A 100 0.97 -15.47 5.60
N ASP A 101 2.09 -16.13 5.32
CA ASP A 101 2.67 -17.14 6.19
C ASP A 101 3.41 -16.48 7.37
N ALA A 102 3.52 -17.19 8.49
CA ALA A 102 4.36 -16.74 9.61
C ALA A 102 5.86 -16.74 9.26
N THR A 103 6.25 -17.43 8.20
CA THR A 103 7.63 -17.52 7.69
C THR A 103 7.73 -16.97 6.27
N ILE A 104 8.93 -16.55 5.87
CA ILE A 104 9.20 -15.98 4.55
C ILE A 104 9.63 -17.01 3.50
N ASP A 105 9.72 -18.28 3.86
CA ASP A 105 10.36 -19.36 3.08
C ASP A 105 9.70 -19.61 1.72
N ARG A 106 8.35 -19.65 1.71
CA ARG A 106 7.61 -19.99 0.50
C ARG A 106 7.64 -18.90 -0.54
N THR A 107 7.49 -17.65 -0.12
CA THR A 107 7.22 -16.50 -0.99
C THR A 107 8.40 -15.59 -1.19
N THR A 108 9.57 -15.91 -0.59
CA THR A 108 10.77 -15.10 -0.73
C THR A 108 12.03 -15.93 -0.96
N THR A 109 13.15 -15.27 -1.24
CA THR A 109 14.48 -15.88 -1.30
C THR A 109 15.12 -16.14 0.07
N GLY A 110 14.46 -15.67 1.16
CA GLY A 110 14.90 -15.87 2.55
C GLY A 110 14.24 -17.08 3.21
N THR A 111 14.58 -17.31 4.48
CA THR A 111 14.01 -18.36 5.34
C THR A 111 13.82 -17.84 6.74
N GLY A 112 12.88 -18.39 7.52
CA GLY A 112 12.64 -18.04 8.92
C GLY A 112 11.37 -17.22 9.13
N LYS A 113 11.11 -16.82 10.38
CA LYS A 113 9.86 -16.13 10.73
C LYS A 113 9.95 -14.63 10.41
N VAL A 114 8.84 -14.05 9.99
CA VAL A 114 8.71 -12.59 9.79
C VAL A 114 9.08 -11.82 11.05
N SER A 115 8.63 -12.31 12.24
CA SER A 115 8.89 -11.69 13.54
C SER A 115 10.35 -11.73 14.01
N ASP A 116 11.21 -12.50 13.35
CA ASP A 116 12.64 -12.58 13.70
C ASP A 116 13.48 -11.51 12.99
N TYR A 117 12.91 -10.83 11.99
CA TYR A 117 13.56 -9.83 11.15
C TYR A 117 13.02 -8.42 11.42
N THR A 118 13.90 -7.42 11.35
CA THR A 118 13.48 -6.03 11.14
C THR A 118 13.00 -5.82 9.70
N PHE A 119 12.28 -4.72 9.45
CA PHE A 119 11.87 -4.41 8.07
C PHE A 119 13.07 -4.22 7.14
N GLU A 120 14.14 -3.58 7.61
CA GLU A 120 15.38 -3.37 6.84
C GLU A 120 16.03 -4.72 6.45
N GLU A 121 16.07 -5.68 7.38
CA GLU A 121 16.58 -7.02 7.10
C GLU A 121 15.72 -7.76 6.07
N LEU A 122 14.39 -7.63 6.13
CA LEU A 122 13.47 -8.23 5.15
C LEU A 122 13.69 -7.67 3.73
N GLN A 123 14.13 -6.42 3.59
CA GLN A 123 14.42 -5.82 2.29
C GLN A 123 15.63 -6.43 1.57
N GLN A 124 16.42 -7.30 2.21
CA GLN A 124 17.47 -8.07 1.55
C GLN A 124 16.90 -9.18 0.65
N PHE A 125 15.70 -9.68 0.95
CA PHE A 125 15.07 -10.78 0.21
C PHE A 125 14.21 -10.26 -0.95
N PHE A 126 14.08 -11.11 -1.97
CA PHE A 126 13.21 -10.89 -3.12
C PHE A 126 11.98 -11.78 -3.02
N LEU A 127 10.84 -11.28 -3.47
CA LEU A 127 9.62 -12.05 -3.56
C LEU A 127 9.70 -13.06 -4.72
N LYS A 128 9.01 -14.19 -4.54
CA LYS A 128 8.79 -15.20 -5.57
C LYS A 128 7.33 -15.19 -6.02
N ASP A 129 7.10 -15.43 -7.31
CA ASP A 129 5.77 -15.68 -7.82
C ASP A 129 5.24 -17.08 -7.37
N ARG A 130 4.00 -17.40 -7.73
CA ARG A 130 3.37 -18.68 -7.34
C ARG A 130 4.06 -19.91 -7.92
N GLU A 131 4.80 -19.77 -9.02
CA GLU A 131 5.60 -20.83 -9.65
C GLU A 131 6.98 -20.99 -9.00
N GLY A 132 7.34 -20.10 -8.04
CA GLY A 132 8.62 -20.10 -7.34
C GLY A 132 9.73 -19.32 -8.05
N ASN A 133 9.43 -18.61 -9.13
CA ASN A 133 10.40 -17.77 -9.83
C ASN A 133 10.70 -16.52 -9.01
N VAL A 134 11.98 -16.20 -8.86
CA VAL A 134 12.42 -14.98 -8.17
C VAL A 134 12.06 -13.77 -9.03
N THR A 135 11.43 -12.77 -8.41
CA THR A 135 11.07 -11.50 -9.05
C THR A 135 11.95 -10.36 -8.52
N PRO A 136 11.96 -9.18 -9.13
CA PRO A 136 12.68 -8.01 -8.60
C PRO A 136 11.95 -7.32 -7.44
N TYR A 137 10.78 -7.79 -7.06
CA TYR A 137 9.90 -7.13 -6.09
C TYR A 137 10.27 -7.47 -4.65
N LYS A 138 9.91 -6.56 -3.74
CA LYS A 138 10.21 -6.64 -2.32
C LYS A 138 8.94 -6.76 -1.47
N ILE A 139 9.10 -7.16 -0.22
CA ILE A 139 8.00 -7.19 0.74
C ILE A 139 7.58 -5.74 1.04
N PRO A 140 6.34 -5.33 0.75
CA PRO A 140 5.87 -3.99 1.03
C PRO A 140 5.41 -3.85 2.49
N THR A 141 5.43 -2.63 3.01
CA THR A 141 4.72 -2.28 4.24
C THR A 141 3.22 -2.09 3.98
N LEU A 142 2.40 -2.25 5.02
CA LEU A 142 0.99 -1.88 4.98
C LEU A 142 0.80 -0.39 4.67
N GLU A 143 1.66 0.48 5.21
CA GLU A 143 1.61 1.92 4.94
C GLU A 143 1.79 2.23 3.46
N GLU A 144 2.79 1.65 2.80
CA GLU A 144 3.01 1.80 1.37
C GLU A 144 1.79 1.35 0.56
N CYS A 145 1.17 0.24 0.95
CA CYS A 145 -0.04 -0.26 0.29
C CYS A 145 -1.24 0.66 0.49
N ILE A 146 -1.44 1.21 1.70
CA ILE A 146 -2.51 2.18 1.98
C ILE A 146 -2.30 3.47 1.16
N VAL A 147 -1.07 3.98 1.11
CA VAL A 147 -0.73 5.16 0.29
C VAL A 147 -0.98 4.88 -1.19
N TRP A 148 -0.54 3.72 -1.67
CA TRP A 148 -0.76 3.30 -3.05
C TRP A 148 -2.24 3.15 -3.41
N SER A 149 -3.07 2.61 -2.51
CA SER A 149 -4.48 2.31 -2.79
C SER A 149 -5.39 3.53 -2.90
N ARG A 150 -4.94 4.70 -2.41
CA ARG A 150 -5.75 5.94 -2.42
C ARG A 150 -6.16 6.32 -3.83
N GLY A 151 -7.47 6.51 -4.02
CA GLY A 151 -8.06 6.83 -5.33
C GLY A 151 -7.99 5.70 -6.36
N LYS A 152 -7.58 4.49 -5.96
CA LYS A 152 -7.45 3.35 -6.87
C LYS A 152 -8.35 2.18 -6.52
N THR A 153 -8.39 1.77 -5.24
CA THR A 153 -9.07 0.54 -4.83
C THR A 153 -9.31 0.49 -3.31
N ILE A 154 -9.96 -0.58 -2.88
CA ILE A 154 -10.22 -0.90 -1.47
C ILE A 154 -9.29 -2.03 -1.05
N LEU A 155 -8.76 -1.95 0.18
CA LEU A 155 -8.01 -3.01 0.83
C LEU A 155 -8.87 -3.66 1.92
N ASN A 156 -8.96 -4.99 1.89
CA ASN A 156 -9.57 -5.83 2.92
C ASN A 156 -8.45 -6.53 3.69
N LEU A 157 -8.30 -6.22 4.98
CA LEU A 157 -7.20 -6.70 5.80
C LEU A 157 -7.58 -8.01 6.50
N ASP A 158 -6.89 -9.11 6.19
CA ASP A 158 -6.93 -10.36 6.94
C ASP A 158 -5.75 -10.40 7.94
N ILE A 159 -5.99 -9.86 9.14
CA ILE A 159 -4.95 -9.66 10.16
C ILE A 159 -4.54 -11.01 10.74
N LYS A 160 -3.25 -11.39 10.56
CA LYS A 160 -2.73 -12.71 10.95
C LYS A 160 -2.19 -12.78 12.38
N ASP A 161 -1.74 -11.66 12.96
CA ASP A 161 -1.05 -11.64 14.26
C ASP A 161 -1.93 -11.12 15.42
N VAL A 162 -3.23 -11.39 15.39
CA VAL A 162 -4.10 -11.09 16.54
C VAL A 162 -3.91 -12.16 17.61
N HIS A 163 -3.15 -11.85 18.65
CA HIS A 163 -3.21 -12.64 19.88
C HIS A 163 -4.61 -12.51 20.48
N SER A 164 -5.31 -13.62 20.59
CA SER A 164 -6.68 -13.74 21.14
C SER A 164 -6.81 -13.31 22.62
N SER A 165 -5.75 -12.84 23.23
CA SER A 165 -5.68 -12.37 24.63
C SER A 165 -5.88 -10.86 24.81
N SER A 166 -6.08 -10.06 23.74
CA SER A 166 -6.14 -8.59 23.84
C SER A 166 -7.49 -7.99 23.47
N VAL A 167 -8.49 -8.79 23.10
CA VAL A 167 -9.84 -8.30 22.84
C VAL A 167 -10.73 -8.73 24.02
N GLY A 168 -10.58 -8.00 25.13
CA GLY A 168 -11.62 -7.95 26.15
C GLY A 168 -12.77 -7.11 25.59
N ILE A 169 -13.83 -7.75 25.17
CA ILE A 169 -15.14 -7.15 24.93
C ILE A 169 -15.87 -7.06 26.25
#